data_c3a4c7c69f209f59850de9e03b8f6447
#
_entry.id   c3a4c7c69f209f59850de9e03b8f6447
#
_cell.length_a   1.000
_cell.length_b   1.000
_cell.length_c   1.000
_cell.angle_alpha   90.00
_cell.angle_beta   90.00
_cell.angle_gamma   90.00
#
_symmetry.space_group_name_H-M   'P 1'
#
loop_
_entity.id
_entity.type
_entity.pdbx_description
1 polymer ?
#
loop_
_entity_poly.entity_id
_entity_poly.type
_entity_poly.pdbx_seq_one_letter_code
_entity_poly.pdbx_strand_id
1 'polypeptide(L)'
;ENVVIQTKAEITTPEGMRASLEKSLREMGTGFIDIYFLHAVASPEDLAQREGALNVLLDAKERGVIGAIGCSTHIYAGPVMDAVVDHPEMRIVLATANKEGRMLEGGPLDAHLDHLRRAHSVGMGVSLMKVVAAGNIPEADMPDWIRWGFDCEFAHAINLGMSNRPEIDLDARLAHEHARQRRAA
;
A
#
# COMPACT_ATOMS: atom_id res chain seq x y z
N GLU A 1 13.72 13.77 12.18
CA GLU A 1 13.60 12.51 11.41
C GLU A 1 12.38 12.61 10.53
N ASN A 2 12.52 12.31 9.25
CA ASN A 2 11.41 12.35 8.31
C ASN A 2 10.67 11.01 8.35
N VAL A 3 9.42 11.04 8.74
CA VAL A 3 8.49 9.90 8.69
C VAL A 3 7.56 10.13 7.51
N VAL A 4 7.34 9.09 6.70
CA VAL A 4 6.33 9.11 5.63
C VAL A 4 4.97 8.76 6.23
N ILE A 5 4.03 9.70 6.15
CA ILE A 5 2.67 9.53 6.65
C ILE A 5 1.79 9.03 5.50
N GLN A 6 1.12 7.90 5.71
CA GLN A 6 0.17 7.36 4.75
C GLN A 6 -1.15 6.99 5.40
N THR A 7 -2.26 7.23 4.70
CA THR A 7 -3.60 6.85 5.13
C THR A 7 -4.48 6.53 3.93
N LYS A 8 -5.72 6.09 4.19
CA LYS A 8 -6.65 5.66 3.16
C LYS A 8 -8.11 5.85 3.57
N ALA A 9 -9.00 5.94 2.59
CA ALA A 9 -10.43 5.95 2.82
C ALA A 9 -11.18 5.16 1.74
N GLU A 10 -12.19 4.43 2.17
CA GLU A 10 -13.13 3.70 1.30
C GLU A 10 -14.38 4.57 1.07
N ILE A 11 -14.19 5.63 0.31
CA ILE A 11 -15.22 6.65 0.06
C ILE A 11 -15.36 6.84 -1.44
N THR A 12 -16.61 6.94 -1.90
CA THR A 12 -16.96 7.13 -3.32
C THR A 12 -17.43 8.55 -3.62
N THR A 13 -17.93 9.29 -2.62
CA THR A 13 -18.49 10.64 -2.82
C THR A 13 -17.46 11.74 -2.54
N PRO A 14 -17.51 12.86 -3.26
CA PRO A 14 -16.62 14.00 -3.01
C PRO A 14 -16.73 14.56 -1.59
N GLU A 15 -17.95 14.69 -1.07
CA GLU A 15 -18.20 15.23 0.28
C GLU A 15 -17.61 14.31 1.35
N GLY A 16 -17.82 13.00 1.21
CA GLY A 16 -17.28 12.00 2.12
C GLY A 16 -15.76 11.99 2.09
N MET A 17 -15.14 12.09 0.90
CA MET A 17 -13.68 12.12 0.78
C MET A 17 -13.08 13.37 1.40
N ARG A 18 -13.69 14.54 1.22
CA ARG A 18 -13.25 15.79 1.87
C ARG A 18 -13.32 15.67 3.38
N ALA A 19 -14.43 15.18 3.92
CA ALA A 19 -14.59 14.96 5.35
C ALA A 19 -13.58 13.96 5.92
N SER A 20 -13.28 12.87 5.17
CA SER A 20 -12.27 11.87 5.56
C SER A 20 -10.86 12.44 5.58
N LEU A 21 -10.49 13.24 4.58
CA LEU A 21 -9.18 13.91 4.52
C LEU A 21 -9.01 14.89 5.69
N GLU A 22 -9.99 15.76 5.93
CA GLU A 22 -9.97 16.71 7.04
C GLU A 22 -9.89 16.01 8.40
N LYS A 23 -10.63 14.90 8.56
CA LYS A 23 -10.55 14.06 9.75
C LYS A 23 -9.16 13.50 9.94
N SER A 24 -8.56 12.93 8.89
CA SER A 24 -7.22 12.35 8.94
C SER A 24 -6.16 13.38 9.36
N LEU A 25 -6.17 14.56 8.76
CA LEU A 25 -5.25 15.65 9.10
C LEU A 25 -5.39 16.07 10.56
N ARG A 26 -6.63 16.25 11.02
CA ARG A 26 -6.93 16.65 12.40
C ARG A 26 -6.52 15.58 13.41
N GLU A 27 -6.83 14.31 13.18
CA GLU A 27 -6.53 13.23 14.12
C GLU A 27 -5.05 12.89 14.19
N MET A 28 -4.32 13.02 13.09
CA MET A 28 -2.85 12.87 13.07
C MET A 28 -2.10 14.13 13.51
N GLY A 29 -2.79 15.25 13.70
CA GLY A 29 -2.16 16.51 14.12
C GLY A 29 -1.16 17.07 13.09
N THR A 30 -1.40 16.86 11.80
CA THR A 30 -0.52 17.29 10.71
C THR A 30 -1.26 18.13 9.68
N GLY A 31 -0.53 19.01 8.99
CA GLY A 31 -1.04 19.76 7.84
C GLY A 31 -0.78 19.09 6.50
N PHE A 32 -0.08 17.93 6.49
CA PHE A 32 0.36 17.26 5.26
C PHE A 32 0.33 15.73 5.44
N ILE A 33 -0.06 15.01 4.39
CA ILE A 33 -0.02 13.55 4.29
C ILE A 33 0.77 13.20 3.05
N ASP A 34 1.82 12.40 3.16
CA ASP A 34 2.68 12.05 2.03
C ASP A 34 1.94 11.22 0.99
N ILE A 35 1.13 10.24 1.42
CA ILE A 35 0.41 9.33 0.52
C ILE A 35 -1.04 9.14 1.00
N TYR A 36 -2.00 9.42 0.12
CA TYR A 36 -3.41 9.12 0.40
C TYR A 36 -3.94 8.08 -0.58
N PHE A 37 -4.48 6.97 -0.08
CA PHE A 37 -4.98 5.89 -0.92
C PHE A 37 -6.51 5.90 -1.04
N LEU A 38 -7.02 5.65 -2.26
CA LEU A 38 -8.35 5.09 -2.45
C LEU A 38 -8.33 3.65 -1.91
N HIS A 39 -9.11 3.38 -0.86
CA HIS A 39 -9.05 2.11 -0.12
C HIS A 39 -9.88 1.04 -0.81
N ALA A 40 -9.30 -0.17 -0.91
CA ALA A 40 -9.97 -1.38 -1.38
C ALA A 40 -10.59 -1.25 -2.77
N VAL A 41 -9.87 -0.65 -3.72
CA VAL A 41 -10.29 -0.63 -5.12
C VAL A 41 -10.37 -2.07 -5.64
N ALA A 42 -11.54 -2.43 -6.19
CA ALA A 42 -11.86 -3.80 -6.55
C ALA A 42 -11.92 -4.05 -8.06
N SER A 43 -12.19 -3.02 -8.87
CA SER A 43 -12.29 -3.14 -10.32
C SER A 43 -12.09 -1.80 -11.02
N PRO A 44 -11.93 -1.78 -12.36
CA PRO A 44 -11.96 -0.54 -13.14
C PRO A 44 -13.25 0.25 -12.98
N GLU A 45 -14.38 -0.43 -12.88
CA GLU A 45 -15.70 0.19 -12.71
C GLU A 45 -15.81 0.82 -11.31
N ASP A 46 -15.29 0.16 -10.27
CA ASP A 46 -15.22 0.72 -8.91
C ASP A 46 -14.35 1.98 -8.90
N LEU A 47 -13.18 1.95 -9.56
CA LEU A 47 -12.33 3.13 -9.70
C LEU A 47 -13.06 4.28 -10.42
N ALA A 48 -13.79 3.99 -11.50
CA ALA A 48 -14.58 5.00 -12.23
C ALA A 48 -15.69 5.60 -11.36
N GLN A 49 -16.35 4.80 -10.51
CA GLN A 49 -17.35 5.31 -9.56
C GLN A 49 -16.75 6.23 -8.49
N ARG A 50 -15.45 6.17 -8.27
CA ARG A 50 -14.70 7.01 -7.30
C ARG A 50 -14.09 8.26 -7.93
N GLU A 51 -14.37 8.58 -9.19
CA GLU A 51 -13.80 9.74 -9.87
C GLU A 51 -14.03 11.04 -9.09
N GLY A 52 -15.23 11.24 -8.53
CA GLY A 52 -15.52 12.40 -7.71
C GLY A 52 -14.68 12.48 -6.41
N ALA A 53 -14.44 11.34 -5.77
CA ALA A 53 -13.57 11.25 -4.61
C ALA A 53 -12.09 11.46 -5.00
N LEU A 54 -11.67 10.94 -6.16
CA LEU A 54 -10.33 11.16 -6.70
C LEU A 54 -10.09 12.64 -6.99
N ASN A 55 -11.04 13.35 -7.57
CA ASN A 55 -10.93 14.78 -7.85
C ASN A 55 -10.71 15.62 -6.58
N VAL A 56 -11.27 15.22 -5.43
CA VAL A 56 -10.97 15.85 -4.14
C VAL A 56 -9.52 15.65 -3.72
N LEU A 57 -8.96 14.45 -3.95
CA LEU A 57 -7.55 14.18 -3.66
C LEU A 57 -6.60 14.91 -4.61
N LEU A 58 -7.00 15.07 -5.89
CA LEU A 58 -6.24 15.87 -6.86
C LEU A 58 -6.16 17.34 -6.44
N ASP A 59 -7.29 17.95 -6.06
CA ASP A 59 -7.32 19.32 -5.52
C ASP A 59 -6.44 19.45 -4.26
N ALA A 60 -6.51 18.48 -3.36
CA ALA A 60 -5.68 18.47 -2.16
C ALA A 60 -4.18 18.35 -2.48
N LYS A 61 -3.82 17.58 -3.52
CA LYS A 61 -2.44 17.47 -4.01
C LYS A 61 -1.95 18.78 -4.62
N GLU A 62 -2.76 19.43 -5.46
CA GLU A 62 -2.44 20.75 -6.03
C GLU A 62 -2.22 21.82 -4.95
N ARG A 63 -2.99 21.76 -3.87
CA ARG A 63 -2.87 22.65 -2.72
C ARG A 63 -1.71 22.30 -1.77
N GLY A 64 -0.98 21.22 -2.05
CA GLY A 64 0.13 20.77 -1.21
C GLY A 64 -0.29 20.18 0.14
N VAL A 65 -1.54 19.69 0.25
CA VAL A 65 -2.06 19.04 1.47
C VAL A 65 -1.71 17.55 1.46
N ILE A 66 -1.63 16.93 0.28
CA ILE A 66 -1.12 15.58 0.11
C ILE A 66 0.00 15.55 -0.94
N GLY A 67 0.92 14.58 -0.82
CA GLY A 67 2.06 14.45 -1.72
C GLY A 67 1.76 13.58 -2.93
N ALA A 68 1.17 12.41 -2.72
CA ALA A 68 0.87 11.45 -3.77
C ALA A 68 -0.47 10.75 -3.54
N ILE A 69 -1.06 10.28 -4.62
CA ILE A 69 -2.30 9.49 -4.62
C ILE A 69 -1.96 8.06 -5.03
N GLY A 70 -2.58 7.10 -4.38
CA GLY A 70 -2.48 5.70 -4.72
C GLY A 70 -3.81 4.97 -4.55
N CYS A 71 -3.81 3.69 -4.85
CA CYS A 71 -4.91 2.80 -4.50
C CYS A 71 -4.42 1.63 -3.64
N SER A 72 -5.30 1.08 -2.81
CA SER A 72 -5.05 -0.21 -2.17
C SER A 72 -6.02 -1.25 -2.71
N THR A 73 -5.55 -2.50 -2.82
CA THR A 73 -6.39 -3.63 -3.25
C THR A 73 -6.10 -4.86 -2.40
N HIS A 74 -7.16 -5.58 -2.04
CA HIS A 74 -7.11 -6.84 -1.30
C HIS A 74 -7.30 -8.07 -2.19
N ILE A 75 -7.75 -7.85 -3.43
CA ILE A 75 -8.04 -8.91 -4.40
C ILE A 75 -6.90 -9.04 -5.42
N TYR A 76 -7.00 -10.07 -6.25
CA TYR A 76 -6.13 -10.26 -7.40
C TYR A 76 -5.99 -8.98 -8.22
N ALA A 77 -4.75 -8.55 -8.42
CA ALA A 77 -4.48 -7.22 -8.94
C ALA A 77 -4.67 -7.04 -10.45
N GLY A 78 -4.88 -8.13 -11.21
CA GLY A 78 -4.93 -8.07 -12.66
C GLY A 78 -5.79 -6.93 -13.22
N PRO A 79 -7.12 -6.99 -13.08
CA PRO A 79 -8.00 -5.94 -13.64
C PRO A 79 -7.78 -4.57 -13.00
N VAL A 80 -7.48 -4.54 -11.69
CA VAL A 80 -7.22 -3.28 -10.97
C VAL A 80 -5.93 -2.64 -11.46
N MET A 81 -4.85 -3.44 -11.59
CA MET A 81 -3.56 -2.92 -12.05
C MET A 81 -3.62 -2.43 -13.50
N ASP A 82 -4.35 -3.10 -14.37
CA ASP A 82 -4.54 -2.62 -15.74
C ASP A 82 -5.22 -1.25 -15.78
N ALA A 83 -6.15 -0.96 -14.87
CA ALA A 83 -6.78 0.36 -14.76
C ALA A 83 -5.88 1.42 -14.13
N VAL A 84 -5.08 1.08 -13.11
CA VAL A 84 -4.31 2.09 -12.35
C VAL A 84 -2.90 2.32 -12.88
N VAL A 85 -2.29 1.34 -13.55
CA VAL A 85 -0.91 1.45 -14.10
C VAL A 85 -0.83 2.55 -15.17
N ASP A 86 -1.86 2.69 -15.99
CA ASP A 86 -1.92 3.71 -17.04
C ASP A 86 -2.59 5.02 -16.56
N HIS A 87 -3.05 5.06 -15.30
CA HIS A 87 -3.69 6.26 -14.76
C HIS A 87 -2.64 7.31 -14.38
N PRO A 88 -2.69 8.54 -14.93
CA PRO A 88 -1.61 9.53 -14.80
C PRO A 88 -1.35 9.96 -13.36
N GLU A 89 -2.37 9.89 -12.49
CA GLU A 89 -2.30 10.35 -11.11
C GLU A 89 -2.12 9.25 -10.07
N MET A 90 -2.30 7.98 -10.46
CA MET A 90 -2.06 6.84 -9.57
C MET A 90 -0.58 6.50 -9.53
N ARG A 91 0.09 6.91 -8.45
CA ARG A 91 1.54 6.79 -8.33
C ARG A 91 1.99 5.61 -7.50
N ILE A 92 1.11 5.06 -6.68
CA ILE A 92 1.45 4.02 -5.70
C ILE A 92 0.31 3.01 -5.59
N VAL A 93 0.67 1.73 -5.53
CA VAL A 93 -0.25 0.66 -5.15
C VAL A 93 0.15 0.07 -3.81
N LEU A 94 -0.83 -0.15 -2.93
CA LEU A 94 -0.71 -0.92 -1.70
C LEU A 94 -1.49 -2.23 -1.88
N ALA A 95 -0.78 -3.33 -2.12
CA ALA A 95 -1.39 -4.61 -2.50
C ALA A 95 -1.18 -5.68 -1.43
N THR A 96 -2.19 -6.55 -1.26
CA THR A 96 -2.05 -7.76 -0.44
C THR A 96 -1.07 -8.72 -1.11
N ALA A 97 0.03 -9.07 -0.43
CA ALA A 97 0.92 -10.13 -0.89
C ALA A 97 1.68 -10.76 0.28
N ASN A 98 1.81 -12.09 0.22
CA ASN A 98 2.67 -12.86 1.10
C ASN A 98 3.11 -14.14 0.38
N LYS A 99 4.08 -14.85 0.94
CA LYS A 99 4.73 -15.99 0.27
C LYS A 99 3.82 -17.16 -0.10
N GLU A 100 2.64 -17.26 0.51
CA GLU A 100 1.67 -18.34 0.26
C GLU A 100 0.39 -17.86 -0.44
N GLY A 101 0.27 -16.55 -0.73
CA GLY A 101 -0.94 -15.99 -1.33
C GLY A 101 -2.16 -15.98 -0.39
N ARG A 102 -1.95 -16.10 0.92
CA ARG A 102 -3.06 -16.04 1.89
C ARG A 102 -3.74 -14.68 1.83
N MET A 103 -5.05 -14.67 1.97
CA MET A 103 -5.90 -13.47 1.93
C MET A 103 -5.91 -12.78 0.55
N LEU A 104 -5.32 -13.37 -0.47
CA LEU A 104 -5.48 -12.94 -1.85
C LEU A 104 -6.69 -13.65 -2.46
N GLU A 105 -7.67 -12.87 -2.90
CA GLU A 105 -8.88 -13.38 -3.52
C GLU A 105 -8.86 -13.16 -5.04
N GLY A 106 -9.43 -14.09 -5.80
CA GLY A 106 -9.75 -13.89 -7.22
C GLY A 106 -8.67 -14.28 -8.23
N GLY A 107 -7.52 -14.80 -7.79
CA GLY A 107 -6.48 -15.23 -8.76
C GLY A 107 -5.24 -15.86 -8.11
N PRO A 108 -4.39 -16.47 -8.91
CA PRO A 108 -3.17 -17.12 -8.43
C PRO A 108 -2.10 -16.09 -8.03
N LEU A 109 -1.29 -16.45 -7.02
CA LEU A 109 -0.24 -15.58 -6.49
C LEU A 109 0.77 -15.15 -7.57
N ASP A 110 1.28 -16.08 -8.36
CA ASP A 110 2.32 -15.76 -9.35
C ASP A 110 1.87 -14.69 -10.35
N ALA A 111 0.67 -14.84 -10.91
CA ALA A 111 0.12 -13.84 -11.82
C ALA A 111 -0.16 -12.49 -11.10
N HIS A 112 -0.56 -12.52 -9.83
CA HIS A 112 -0.71 -11.30 -9.02
C HIS A 112 0.63 -10.59 -8.86
N LEU A 113 1.70 -11.32 -8.54
CA LEU A 113 3.04 -10.75 -8.41
C LEU A 113 3.57 -10.20 -9.75
N ASP A 114 3.23 -10.82 -10.89
CA ASP A 114 3.60 -10.32 -12.22
C ASP A 114 2.96 -8.96 -12.52
N HIS A 115 1.70 -8.74 -12.13
CA HIS A 115 1.09 -7.42 -12.23
C HIS A 115 1.78 -6.38 -11.35
N LEU A 116 2.24 -6.75 -10.16
CA LEU A 116 3.00 -5.84 -9.29
C LEU A 116 4.40 -5.54 -9.85
N ARG A 117 5.07 -6.52 -10.46
CA ARG A 117 6.33 -6.31 -11.18
C ARG A 117 6.15 -5.37 -12.38
N ARG A 118 5.04 -5.50 -13.12
CA ARG A 118 4.68 -4.56 -14.19
C ARG A 118 4.49 -3.14 -13.64
N ALA A 119 3.75 -2.96 -12.55
CA ALA A 119 3.58 -1.66 -11.90
C ALA A 119 4.94 -1.04 -11.53
N HIS A 120 5.83 -1.81 -10.92
CA HIS A 120 7.19 -1.39 -10.61
C HIS A 120 7.97 -0.98 -11.87
N SER A 121 7.91 -1.77 -12.96
CA SER A 121 8.67 -1.53 -14.19
C SER A 121 8.30 -0.24 -14.92
N VAL A 122 7.08 0.27 -14.72
CA VAL A 122 6.64 1.56 -15.27
C VAL A 122 6.82 2.74 -14.30
N GLY A 123 7.52 2.51 -13.19
CA GLY A 123 7.86 3.54 -12.21
C GLY A 123 6.77 3.84 -11.17
N MET A 124 5.77 2.97 -11.04
CA MET A 124 4.79 3.07 -9.96
C MET A 124 5.39 2.57 -8.64
N GLY A 125 5.11 3.26 -7.55
CA GLY A 125 5.46 2.79 -6.21
C GLY A 125 4.66 1.53 -5.85
N VAL A 126 5.32 0.50 -5.33
CA VAL A 126 4.67 -0.73 -4.87
C VAL A 126 4.94 -0.91 -3.39
N SER A 127 3.89 -0.98 -2.60
CA SER A 127 3.94 -1.31 -1.17
C SER A 127 3.14 -2.60 -0.94
N LEU A 128 3.69 -3.52 -0.15
CA LEU A 128 3.00 -4.77 0.19
C LEU A 128 2.36 -4.68 1.56
N MET A 129 1.13 -5.19 1.67
CA MET A 129 0.46 -5.39 2.94
C MET A 129 0.08 -6.86 3.13
N LYS A 130 -0.32 -7.23 4.35
CA LYS A 130 -0.67 -8.62 4.72
C LYS A 130 0.49 -9.60 4.54
N VAL A 131 1.72 -9.11 4.58
CA VAL A 131 2.95 -9.91 4.45
C VAL A 131 2.98 -11.07 5.43
N VAL A 132 2.48 -10.88 6.66
CA VAL A 132 2.31 -11.92 7.69
C VAL A 132 0.86 -12.41 7.81
N ALA A 133 0.08 -12.38 6.71
CA ALA A 133 -1.31 -12.86 6.64
C ALA A 133 -2.19 -12.33 7.81
N ALA A 134 -2.04 -11.05 8.20
CA ALA A 134 -2.72 -10.42 9.33
C ALA A 134 -2.50 -11.16 10.69
N GLY A 135 -1.36 -11.80 10.87
CA GLY A 135 -1.04 -12.58 12.07
C GLY A 135 -1.62 -14.02 12.08
N ASN A 136 -2.24 -14.46 10.98
CA ASN A 136 -2.79 -15.82 10.87
C ASN A 136 -1.73 -16.85 10.44
N ILE A 137 -0.55 -16.75 11.02
CA ILE A 137 0.58 -17.69 10.86
C ILE A 137 1.21 -17.95 12.23
N PRO A 138 1.92 -19.07 12.41
CA PRO A 138 2.70 -19.31 13.62
C PRO A 138 3.70 -18.17 13.86
N GLU A 139 3.85 -17.74 15.11
CA GLU A 139 4.79 -16.67 15.48
C GLU A 139 6.22 -16.99 15.05
N ALA A 140 6.61 -18.28 15.16
CA ALA A 140 7.95 -18.75 14.75
C ALA A 140 8.23 -18.53 13.25
N ASP A 141 7.20 -18.45 12.41
CA ASP A 141 7.34 -18.28 10.97
C ASP A 141 7.39 -16.80 10.54
N MET A 142 6.96 -15.88 11.41
CA MET A 142 6.90 -14.45 11.09
C MET A 142 8.21 -13.87 10.52
N PRO A 143 9.40 -14.18 11.09
CA PRO A 143 10.65 -13.66 10.54
C PRO A 143 10.89 -14.06 9.07
N ASP A 144 10.53 -15.29 8.70
CA ASP A 144 10.71 -15.78 7.34
C ASP A 144 9.74 -15.12 6.35
N TRP A 145 8.48 -14.90 6.78
CA TRP A 145 7.50 -14.18 5.97
C TRP A 145 7.85 -12.71 5.76
N ILE A 146 8.38 -12.05 6.80
CA ILE A 146 8.83 -10.65 6.71
C ILE A 146 10.02 -10.53 5.77
N ARG A 147 11.02 -11.45 5.86
CA ARG A 147 12.16 -11.48 4.94
C ARG A 147 11.72 -11.67 3.50
N TRP A 148 10.77 -12.59 3.23
CA TRP A 148 10.18 -12.73 1.91
C TRP A 148 9.65 -11.40 1.36
N GLY A 149 8.96 -10.62 2.19
CA GLY A 149 8.47 -9.28 1.79
C GLY A 149 9.59 -8.31 1.44
N PHE A 150 10.68 -8.32 2.19
CA PHE A 150 11.87 -7.51 1.90
C PHE A 150 12.62 -7.97 0.64
N ASP A 151 12.62 -9.28 0.36
CA ASP A 151 13.29 -9.88 -0.80
C ASP A 151 12.50 -9.69 -2.11
N CYS A 152 11.27 -9.17 -2.05
CA CYS A 152 10.50 -8.78 -3.24
C CYS A 152 11.11 -7.53 -3.88
N GLU A 153 12.01 -7.70 -4.85
CA GLU A 153 12.76 -6.61 -5.50
C GLU A 153 11.88 -5.54 -6.16
N PHE A 154 10.64 -5.89 -6.53
CA PHE A 154 9.65 -4.96 -7.08
C PHE A 154 8.94 -4.14 -6.00
N ALA A 155 9.08 -4.48 -4.72
CA ALA A 155 8.45 -3.76 -3.62
C ALA A 155 9.37 -2.66 -3.09
N HIS A 156 8.83 -1.46 -2.95
CA HIS A 156 9.53 -0.32 -2.35
C HIS A 156 9.37 -0.26 -0.84
N ALA A 157 8.28 -0.84 -0.33
CA ALA A 157 7.98 -0.90 1.11
C ALA A 157 7.11 -2.11 1.45
N ILE A 158 7.17 -2.54 2.70
CA ILE A 158 6.21 -3.46 3.29
C ILE A 158 5.47 -2.76 4.44
N ASN A 159 4.19 -3.04 4.57
CA ASN A 159 3.31 -2.49 5.60
C ASN A 159 2.98 -3.60 6.60
N LEU A 160 3.52 -3.49 7.80
CA LEU A 160 3.33 -4.43 8.90
C LEU A 160 2.50 -3.79 10.01
N GLY A 161 1.50 -4.52 10.52
CA GLY A 161 0.79 -4.14 11.74
C GLY A 161 1.57 -4.66 12.95
N MET A 162 1.77 -3.80 13.94
CA MET A 162 2.47 -4.13 15.18
C MET A 162 1.56 -3.83 16.37
N SER A 163 1.35 -4.82 17.22
CA SER A 163 0.43 -4.73 18.36
C SER A 163 1.15 -4.52 19.69
N ASN A 164 2.45 -4.82 19.73
CA ASN A 164 3.24 -4.81 20.95
C ASN A 164 4.72 -4.52 20.67
N ARG A 165 5.48 -4.26 21.73
CA ARG A 165 6.90 -3.92 21.63
C ARG A 165 7.79 -5.01 21.04
N PRO A 166 7.63 -6.30 21.38
CA PRO A 166 8.39 -7.39 20.74
C PRO A 166 8.24 -7.45 19.23
N GLU A 167 7.04 -7.20 18.68
CA GLU A 167 6.81 -7.15 17.23
C GLU A 167 7.56 -5.98 16.61
N ILE A 168 7.51 -4.78 17.23
CA ILE A 168 8.27 -3.61 16.76
C ILE A 168 9.78 -3.91 16.72
N ASP A 169 10.30 -4.50 17.79
CA ASP A 169 11.73 -4.81 17.90
C ASP A 169 12.16 -5.89 16.89
N LEU A 170 11.29 -6.87 16.60
CA LEU A 170 11.52 -7.89 15.56
C LEU A 170 11.58 -7.23 14.17
N ASP A 171 10.57 -6.46 13.82
CA ASP A 171 10.43 -5.85 12.50
C ASP A 171 11.57 -4.87 12.23
N ALA A 172 11.92 -4.02 13.21
CA ALA A 172 13.04 -3.10 13.12
C ALA A 172 14.36 -3.84 12.94
N ARG A 173 14.60 -4.94 13.68
CA ARG A 173 15.80 -5.76 13.54
C ARG A 173 15.90 -6.36 12.14
N LEU A 174 14.83 -6.96 11.63
CA LEU A 174 14.81 -7.58 10.28
C LEU A 174 15.02 -6.53 9.18
N ALA A 175 14.43 -5.34 9.31
CA ALA A 175 14.66 -4.24 8.38
C ALA A 175 16.14 -3.80 8.37
N HIS A 176 16.76 -3.68 9.53
CA HIS A 176 18.19 -3.35 9.63
C HIS A 176 19.10 -4.44 9.08
N GLU A 177 18.79 -5.71 9.29
CA GLU A 177 19.51 -6.85 8.73
C GLU A 177 19.47 -6.81 7.20
N HIS A 178 18.28 -6.66 6.62
CA HIS A 178 18.09 -6.56 5.17
C HIS A 178 18.84 -5.36 4.57
N ALA A 179 18.73 -4.18 5.18
CA ALA A 179 19.42 -2.98 4.71
C ALA A 179 20.95 -3.11 4.72
N ARG A 180 21.51 -3.85 5.68
CA ARG A 180 22.95 -4.15 5.71
C ARG A 180 23.37 -5.11 4.62
N GLN A 181 22.59 -6.16 4.36
CA GLN A 181 22.85 -7.12 3.29
C GLN A 181 22.87 -6.46 1.91
N ARG A 182 21.90 -5.58 1.63
CA ARG A 182 21.83 -4.84 0.36
C ARG A 182 22.98 -3.84 0.15
N ARG A 183 23.61 -3.34 1.21
CA ARG A 183 24.78 -2.45 1.10
C ARG A 183 26.07 -3.22 0.88
N ALA A 184 26.09 -4.51 1.18
CA ALA A 184 27.26 -5.37 1.08
C ALA A 184 27.32 -6.15 -0.25
N ALA A 185 26.19 -6.19 -1.00
CA ALA A 185 26.07 -6.82 -2.32
C ALA A 185 26.29 -5.80 -3.44
#